data_9296bd70f9681d4115a299e8c7bd547e
#
_entry.id   9296bd70f9681d4115a299e8c7bd547e
#
_cell.length_a   1.000
_cell.length_b   1.000
_cell.length_c   1.000
_cell.angle_alpha   90.00
_cell.angle_beta   90.00
_cell.angle_gamma   90.00
#
_symmetry.space_group_name_H-M   'P 1'
#
loop_
_entity.id
_entity.type
_entity.pdbx_description
1 polymer ?
#
loop_
_entity_poly.entity_id
_entity_poly.type
_entity_poly.pdbx_seq_one_letter_code
_entity_poly.pdbx_strand_id
1 'polypeptide(L)'
;MSDPLTAMNISREALSRASVLVVGDVMLDRYWYGEVDRISPEAPVPIVRITREEERNGGAANVAYNVVTLGARSSLLTVVGDDEASHKLEALVLGTGISAYFGRDPDLKTTVKLRVIGRQQQLLRLDFENTPRNEVLASQSAVFSSLLPDHQAVLFSDYGKGGLAHVADMIARARDAGKQILIDPKGSDFSRYRNASVITPNRVELRQVIGSWLDESDLQAKCQSLRQQLGLDAVLLTRSEEGMTLFDAEGQLHVNTQAREVFDVTGAGDTVIATMATLLAAGLSLRQALPLANRAGGLVVGKFGTAAVTYEELFA
;
A
#
# COMPACT_ATOMS: atom_id res chain seq x y z
N MET A 1 22.13 25.94 7.47
CA MET A 1 22.31 24.51 7.11
C MET A 1 21.29 24.23 6.05
N SER A 2 21.70 23.94 4.82
CA SER A 2 20.78 23.57 3.73
C SER A 2 20.06 22.28 4.11
N ASP A 3 18.74 22.28 3.98
CA ASP A 3 17.90 21.09 4.20
C ASP A 3 18.45 19.94 3.33
N PRO A 4 18.80 18.78 3.90
CA PRO A 4 19.32 17.65 3.14
C PRO A 4 18.33 17.15 2.04
N LEU A 5 17.06 17.54 2.10
CA LEU A 5 16.06 17.25 1.08
C LEU A 5 16.26 18.10 -0.20
N THR A 6 16.86 19.29 -0.10
CA THR A 6 17.08 20.19 -1.27
C THR A 6 18.14 19.65 -2.24
N ALA A 7 18.95 18.67 -1.83
CA ALA A 7 20.00 18.08 -2.66
C ALA A 7 19.55 16.81 -3.43
N MET A 8 18.31 16.32 -3.22
CA MET A 8 17.80 15.08 -3.82
C MET A 8 16.69 15.35 -4.86
N ASN A 9 16.97 16.23 -5.83
CA ASN A 9 16.04 16.49 -6.91
C ASN A 9 16.11 15.39 -7.96
N ILE A 10 15.21 14.40 -7.86
CA ILE A 10 14.97 13.49 -8.98
C ILE A 10 14.11 14.20 -10.02
N SER A 11 14.52 14.16 -11.29
CA SER A 11 13.78 14.84 -12.33
C SER A 11 12.48 14.09 -12.67
N ARG A 12 11.45 14.84 -13.13
CA ARG A 12 10.22 14.22 -13.68
C ARG A 12 10.53 13.21 -14.78
N GLU A 13 11.53 13.50 -15.61
CA GLU A 13 11.93 12.59 -16.68
C GLU A 13 12.47 11.26 -16.12
N ALA A 14 13.21 11.27 -15.02
CA ALA A 14 13.67 10.05 -14.37
C ALA A 14 12.49 9.24 -13.79
N LEU A 15 11.53 9.91 -13.14
CA LEU A 15 10.32 9.25 -12.64
C LEU A 15 9.45 8.68 -13.77
N SER A 16 9.29 9.41 -14.89
CA SER A 16 8.48 8.92 -16.02
C SER A 16 9.04 7.67 -16.71
N ARG A 17 10.33 7.40 -16.53
CA ARG A 17 10.97 6.17 -17.00
C ARG A 17 10.84 5.01 -16.02
N ALA A 18 10.59 5.31 -14.74
CA ALA A 18 10.37 4.30 -13.71
C ALA A 18 9.06 3.56 -13.95
N SER A 19 9.04 2.26 -13.63
CA SER A 19 7.84 1.47 -13.71
C SER A 19 7.76 0.45 -12.57
N VAL A 20 6.58 0.39 -11.95
CA VAL A 20 6.29 -0.47 -10.79
C VAL A 20 5.16 -1.43 -11.15
N LEU A 21 5.41 -2.72 -10.98
CA LEU A 21 4.37 -3.76 -11.02
C LEU A 21 3.80 -3.91 -9.62
N VAL A 22 2.57 -3.47 -9.42
CA VAL A 22 1.82 -3.65 -8.17
C VAL A 22 1.00 -4.93 -8.26
N VAL A 23 1.18 -5.83 -7.31
CA VAL A 23 0.47 -7.10 -7.19
C VAL A 23 -0.19 -7.17 -5.83
N GLY A 24 -1.48 -7.44 -5.75
CA GLY A 24 -2.08 -7.52 -4.42
C GLY A 24 -3.60 -7.47 -4.38
N ASP A 25 -4.09 -7.36 -3.15
CA ASP A 25 -5.50 -7.31 -2.85
C ASP A 25 -6.06 -5.91 -3.11
N VAL A 26 -6.98 -5.80 -4.05
CA VAL A 26 -7.71 -4.57 -4.31
C VAL A 26 -9.02 -4.53 -3.54
N MET A 27 -9.53 -3.34 -3.31
CA MET A 27 -10.85 -3.14 -2.71
C MET A 27 -11.50 -1.87 -3.23
N LEU A 28 -12.83 -1.86 -3.23
CA LEU A 28 -13.61 -0.67 -3.47
C LEU A 28 -13.92 -0.01 -2.13
N ASP A 29 -13.33 1.16 -1.88
CA ASP A 29 -13.68 1.99 -0.75
C ASP A 29 -14.92 2.80 -1.11
N ARG A 30 -16.06 2.47 -0.48
CA ARG A 30 -17.36 3.10 -0.72
C ARG A 30 -17.75 3.94 0.50
N TYR A 31 -18.18 5.17 0.27
CA TYR A 31 -18.58 6.11 1.30
C TYR A 31 -20.01 6.55 1.06
N TRP A 32 -20.88 6.30 2.03
CA TRP A 32 -22.24 6.79 2.04
C TRP A 32 -22.37 7.92 3.06
N TYR A 33 -22.61 9.12 2.57
CA TYR A 33 -22.83 10.30 3.39
C TYR A 33 -24.31 10.52 3.56
N GLY A 34 -24.76 10.83 4.80
CA GLY A 34 -26.16 11.02 5.07
C GLY A 34 -26.46 11.88 6.28
N GLU A 35 -27.74 12.23 6.39
CA GLU A 35 -28.31 12.94 7.52
C GLU A 35 -28.88 11.96 8.53
N VAL A 36 -28.71 12.27 9.83
CA VAL A 36 -29.18 11.47 10.96
C VAL A 36 -30.15 12.32 11.78
N ASP A 37 -31.44 12.20 11.49
CA ASP A 37 -32.45 13.05 12.12
C ASP A 37 -33.33 12.31 13.11
N ARG A 38 -33.37 10.98 13.06
CA ARG A 38 -34.27 10.16 13.87
C ARG A 38 -33.69 8.80 14.22
N ILE A 39 -34.22 8.22 15.29
CA ILE A 39 -33.98 6.83 15.68
C ILE A 39 -35.04 5.94 15.02
N SER A 40 -34.64 4.70 14.66
CA SER A 40 -35.56 3.72 14.08
C SER A 40 -36.66 3.36 15.09
N PRO A 41 -37.93 3.22 14.64
CA PRO A 41 -38.98 2.67 15.49
C PRO A 41 -38.83 1.14 15.69
N GLU A 42 -37.99 0.47 14.89
CA GLU A 42 -37.82 -1.00 14.94
C GLU A 42 -36.71 -1.43 15.89
N ALA A 43 -35.71 -0.56 16.13
CA ALA A 43 -34.57 -0.83 17.00
C ALA A 43 -33.92 0.49 17.45
N PRO A 44 -33.17 0.52 18.58
CA PRO A 44 -32.51 1.74 19.07
C PRO A 44 -31.26 2.10 18.27
N VAL A 45 -31.41 2.23 16.95
CA VAL A 45 -30.35 2.57 15.99
C VAL A 45 -30.71 3.83 15.20
N PRO A 46 -29.71 4.66 14.80
CA PRO A 46 -29.98 5.82 13.98
C PRO A 46 -30.42 5.40 12.57
N ILE A 47 -31.35 6.16 11.98
CA ILE A 47 -31.66 6.09 10.56
C ILE A 47 -30.77 7.10 9.84
N VAL A 48 -30.00 6.62 8.87
CA VAL A 48 -29.16 7.46 8.03
C VAL A 48 -29.83 7.60 6.67
N ARG A 49 -30.26 8.80 6.33
CA ARG A 49 -30.83 9.13 5.00
C ARG A 49 -29.68 9.51 4.08
N ILE A 50 -29.30 8.60 3.17
CA ILE A 50 -28.17 8.80 2.27
C ILE A 50 -28.47 9.95 1.32
N THR A 51 -27.52 10.89 1.21
CA THR A 51 -27.60 12.08 0.36
C THR A 51 -26.51 12.13 -0.70
N ARG A 52 -25.38 11.43 -0.48
CA ARG A 52 -24.25 11.37 -1.40
C ARG A 52 -23.51 10.05 -1.25
N GLU A 53 -23.05 9.53 -2.38
CA GLU A 53 -22.19 8.35 -2.45
C GLU A 53 -20.87 8.72 -3.12
N GLU A 54 -19.78 8.15 -2.64
CA GLU A 54 -18.45 8.24 -3.23
C GLU A 54 -17.80 6.87 -3.28
N GLU A 55 -17.01 6.63 -4.32
CA GLU A 55 -16.24 5.41 -4.50
C GLU A 55 -14.79 5.76 -4.83
N ARG A 56 -13.85 5.02 -4.24
CA ARG A 56 -12.41 5.25 -4.39
C ARG A 56 -11.65 3.94 -4.51
N ASN A 57 -10.48 4.00 -5.14
CA ASN A 57 -9.52 2.92 -5.16
C ASN A 57 -9.00 2.66 -3.75
N GLY A 58 -9.00 1.39 -3.31
CA GLY A 58 -8.42 0.96 -2.05
C GLY A 58 -7.44 -0.20 -2.23
N GLY A 59 -6.59 -0.44 -1.24
CA GLY A 59 -5.57 -1.48 -1.26
C GLY A 59 -4.57 -1.31 -2.40
N ALA A 60 -4.22 -2.41 -3.08
CA ALA A 60 -3.26 -2.39 -4.18
C ALA A 60 -3.62 -1.41 -5.32
N ALA A 61 -4.91 -1.12 -5.53
CA ALA A 61 -5.33 -0.11 -6.51
C ALA A 61 -4.96 1.31 -6.07
N ASN A 62 -5.06 1.62 -4.77
CA ASN A 62 -4.60 2.89 -4.22
C ASN A 62 -3.07 3.01 -4.29
N VAL A 63 -2.34 1.92 -4.02
CA VAL A 63 -0.87 1.89 -4.20
C VAL A 63 -0.49 2.19 -5.64
N ALA A 64 -1.11 1.53 -6.62
CA ALA A 64 -0.86 1.76 -8.04
C ALA A 64 -1.20 3.21 -8.47
N TYR A 65 -2.28 3.77 -7.92
CA TYR A 65 -2.66 5.16 -8.14
C TYR A 65 -1.61 6.15 -7.61
N ASN A 66 -1.06 5.92 -6.43
CA ASN A 66 0.02 6.74 -5.87
C ASN A 66 1.27 6.73 -6.77
N VAL A 67 1.65 5.57 -7.34
CA VAL A 67 2.77 5.46 -8.29
C VAL A 67 2.55 6.35 -9.51
N VAL A 68 1.37 6.29 -10.13
CA VAL A 68 1.05 7.10 -11.32
C VAL A 68 1.00 8.59 -10.99
N THR A 69 0.44 8.95 -9.84
CA THR A 69 0.34 10.37 -9.41
C THR A 69 1.71 11.00 -9.18
N LEU A 70 2.71 10.22 -8.78
CA LEU A 70 4.11 10.65 -8.70
C LEU A 70 4.78 10.80 -10.06
N GLY A 71 4.13 10.38 -11.15
CA GLY A 71 4.63 10.50 -12.52
C GLY A 71 5.34 9.26 -13.07
N ALA A 72 5.33 8.13 -12.36
CA ALA A 72 5.86 6.86 -12.86
C ALA A 72 4.79 6.01 -13.56
N ARG A 73 5.21 4.99 -14.28
CA ARG A 73 4.30 4.00 -14.88
C ARG A 73 3.94 2.94 -13.85
N SER A 74 2.67 2.54 -13.82
CA SER A 74 2.21 1.46 -12.95
C SER A 74 1.41 0.43 -13.73
N SER A 75 1.71 -0.85 -13.47
CA SER A 75 0.84 -1.97 -13.82
C SER A 75 0.26 -2.56 -12.53
N LEU A 76 -1.02 -2.92 -12.55
CA LEU A 76 -1.72 -3.55 -11.44
C LEU A 76 -2.14 -4.96 -11.83
N LEU A 77 -1.69 -5.96 -11.09
CA LEU A 77 -2.09 -7.36 -11.22
C LEU A 77 -2.88 -7.77 -9.98
N THR A 78 -4.13 -8.18 -10.16
CA THR A 78 -5.04 -8.50 -9.05
C THR A 78 -6.11 -9.49 -9.45
N VAL A 79 -6.86 -10.00 -8.45
CA VAL A 79 -8.04 -10.86 -8.66
C VAL A 79 -9.27 -10.16 -8.08
N VAL A 80 -10.37 -10.18 -8.84
CA VAL A 80 -11.66 -9.60 -8.48
C VAL A 80 -12.79 -10.58 -8.82
N GLY A 81 -13.97 -10.35 -8.29
CA GLY A 81 -15.18 -11.04 -8.66
C GLY A 81 -15.70 -10.66 -10.06
N ASP A 82 -16.81 -11.26 -10.44
CA ASP A 82 -17.60 -10.82 -11.59
C ASP A 82 -18.91 -10.18 -11.08
N ASP A 83 -18.76 -8.99 -10.48
CA ASP A 83 -19.82 -8.28 -9.77
C ASP A 83 -19.79 -6.77 -10.04
N GLU A 84 -20.81 -6.06 -9.56
CA GLU A 84 -20.94 -4.60 -9.71
C GLU A 84 -19.72 -3.86 -9.13
N ALA A 85 -19.21 -4.30 -7.99
CA ALA A 85 -18.08 -3.66 -7.34
C ALA A 85 -16.78 -3.79 -8.17
N SER A 86 -16.56 -4.96 -8.81
CA SER A 86 -15.42 -5.13 -9.71
C SER A 86 -15.48 -4.23 -10.93
N HIS A 87 -16.65 -4.09 -11.56
CA HIS A 87 -16.83 -3.20 -12.73
C HIS A 87 -16.58 -1.73 -12.39
N LYS A 88 -17.04 -1.29 -11.21
CA LYS A 88 -16.77 0.08 -10.74
C LYS A 88 -15.29 0.29 -10.42
N LEU A 89 -14.67 -0.66 -9.72
CA LEU A 89 -13.24 -0.58 -9.40
C LEU A 89 -12.40 -0.56 -10.69
N GLU A 90 -12.72 -1.39 -11.67
CA GLU A 90 -12.05 -1.41 -12.97
C GLU A 90 -12.17 -0.05 -13.68
N ALA A 91 -13.35 0.55 -13.71
CA ALA A 91 -13.56 1.87 -14.30
C ALA A 91 -12.74 2.96 -13.60
N LEU A 92 -12.69 2.93 -12.25
CA LEU A 92 -11.87 3.85 -11.47
C LEU A 92 -10.38 3.68 -11.77
N VAL A 93 -9.88 2.45 -11.80
CA VAL A 93 -8.46 2.14 -12.05
C VAL A 93 -8.06 2.57 -13.46
N LEU A 94 -8.81 2.19 -14.48
CA LEU A 94 -8.51 2.52 -15.87
C LEU A 94 -8.57 4.03 -16.14
N GLY A 95 -9.42 4.76 -15.43
CA GLY A 95 -9.51 6.22 -15.50
C GLY A 95 -8.26 6.97 -15.00
N THR A 96 -7.34 6.27 -14.31
CA THR A 96 -6.11 6.88 -13.74
C THR A 96 -4.86 6.69 -14.60
N GLY A 97 -4.93 5.94 -15.70
CA GLY A 97 -3.76 5.61 -16.54
C GLY A 97 -2.94 4.40 -16.07
N ILE A 98 -3.44 3.63 -15.09
CA ILE A 98 -2.86 2.36 -14.65
C ILE A 98 -3.11 1.29 -15.72
N SER A 99 -2.08 0.50 -16.07
CA SER A 99 -2.24 -0.70 -16.90
C SER A 99 -2.70 -1.87 -16.02
N ALA A 100 -4.00 -2.20 -16.03
CA ALA A 100 -4.57 -3.15 -15.08
C ALA A 100 -4.84 -4.54 -15.72
N TYR A 101 -4.55 -5.58 -14.96
CA TYR A 101 -4.71 -7.00 -15.30
C TYR A 101 -5.54 -7.67 -14.22
N PHE A 102 -6.84 -7.81 -14.49
CA PHE A 102 -7.81 -8.39 -13.57
C PHE A 102 -8.00 -9.88 -13.85
N GLY A 103 -7.61 -10.75 -12.91
CA GLY A 103 -8.08 -12.11 -12.83
C GLY A 103 -9.53 -12.12 -12.35
N ARG A 104 -10.42 -12.80 -13.08
CA ARG A 104 -11.82 -12.88 -12.67
C ARG A 104 -12.14 -14.23 -12.04
N ASP A 105 -12.71 -14.19 -10.85
CA ASP A 105 -13.21 -15.36 -10.14
C ASP A 105 -14.72 -15.18 -9.91
N PRO A 106 -15.60 -15.94 -10.62
CA PRO A 106 -17.04 -15.78 -10.51
C PRO A 106 -17.61 -16.12 -9.11
N ASP A 107 -16.85 -16.86 -8.30
CA ASP A 107 -17.26 -17.20 -6.93
C ASP A 107 -16.72 -16.21 -5.89
N LEU A 108 -15.84 -15.29 -6.29
CA LEU A 108 -15.33 -14.22 -5.45
C LEU A 108 -16.32 -13.06 -5.38
N LYS A 109 -16.52 -12.54 -4.18
CA LYS A 109 -17.07 -11.18 -4.00
C LYS A 109 -15.92 -10.21 -3.94
N THR A 110 -15.91 -9.25 -4.86
CA THR A 110 -14.92 -8.17 -4.82
C THR A 110 -14.96 -7.47 -3.47
N THR A 111 -13.81 -7.31 -2.85
CA THR A 111 -13.74 -6.69 -1.52
C THR A 111 -14.27 -5.27 -1.57
N VAL A 112 -15.28 -4.98 -0.73
CA VAL A 112 -15.85 -3.65 -0.55
C VAL A 112 -15.74 -3.25 0.91
N LYS A 113 -15.24 -2.05 1.17
CA LYS A 113 -15.30 -1.41 2.49
C LYS A 113 -16.26 -0.24 2.44
N LEU A 114 -17.50 -0.48 2.86
CA LEU A 114 -18.54 0.54 2.90
C LEU A 114 -18.50 1.28 4.24
N ARG A 115 -18.29 2.59 4.18
CA ARG A 115 -18.33 3.49 5.34
C ARG A 115 -19.58 4.34 5.30
N VAL A 116 -20.38 4.28 6.35
CA VAL A 116 -21.55 5.13 6.53
C VAL A 116 -21.17 6.31 7.40
N ILE A 117 -21.32 7.52 6.87
CA ILE A 117 -20.91 8.78 7.49
C ILE A 117 -22.13 9.65 7.71
N GLY A 118 -22.37 10.03 8.97
CA GLY A 118 -23.42 10.94 9.36
C GLY A 118 -22.89 12.03 10.28
N ARG A 119 -23.34 13.28 10.14
CA ARG A 119 -22.87 14.42 10.95
C ARG A 119 -21.35 14.54 11.03
N GLN A 120 -20.64 14.29 9.89
CA GLN A 120 -19.17 14.32 9.76
C GLN A 120 -18.42 13.24 10.58
N GLN A 121 -19.12 12.22 11.06
CA GLN A 121 -18.52 11.09 11.77
C GLN A 121 -18.83 9.77 11.07
N GLN A 122 -17.87 8.84 11.08
CA GLN A 122 -18.13 7.48 10.65
C GLN A 122 -18.98 6.76 11.69
N LEU A 123 -20.19 6.35 11.31
CA LEU A 123 -21.14 5.67 12.15
C LEU A 123 -20.95 4.15 12.13
N LEU A 124 -20.64 3.61 10.96
CA LEU A 124 -20.52 2.18 10.72
C LEU A 124 -19.57 1.91 9.56
N ARG A 125 -18.88 0.75 9.60
CA ARG A 125 -18.20 0.16 8.43
C ARG A 125 -18.74 -1.24 8.22
N LEU A 126 -19.02 -1.56 6.96
CA LEU A 126 -19.42 -2.88 6.50
C LEU A 126 -18.34 -3.38 5.54
N ASP A 127 -17.78 -4.56 5.84
CA ASP A 127 -16.76 -5.20 5.02
C ASP A 127 -17.38 -6.41 4.30
N PHE A 128 -17.36 -6.39 2.96
CA PHE A 128 -17.78 -7.50 2.10
C PHE A 128 -16.52 -8.14 1.52
N GLU A 129 -16.24 -9.38 1.87
CA GLU A 129 -14.99 -10.03 1.50
C GLU A 129 -15.08 -11.56 1.59
N ASN A 130 -14.40 -12.24 0.68
CA ASN A 130 -14.06 -13.66 0.73
C ASN A 130 -12.75 -13.89 -0.02
N THR A 131 -12.25 -15.14 -0.06
CA THR A 131 -10.96 -15.45 -0.67
C THR A 131 -11.12 -16.02 -2.08
N PRO A 132 -10.21 -15.68 -3.03
CA PRO A 132 -10.23 -16.20 -4.39
C PRO A 132 -9.82 -17.69 -4.43
N ARG A 133 -10.22 -18.38 -5.50
CA ARG A 133 -9.87 -19.78 -5.74
C ARG A 133 -8.43 -19.93 -6.23
N ASN A 134 -7.80 -21.05 -5.86
CA ASN A 134 -6.41 -21.34 -6.23
C ASN A 134 -6.18 -21.41 -7.74
N GLU A 135 -7.14 -21.90 -8.52
CA GLU A 135 -7.04 -22.00 -9.97
C GLU A 135 -6.89 -20.62 -10.64
N VAL A 136 -7.63 -19.63 -10.15
CA VAL A 136 -7.53 -18.24 -10.65
C VAL A 136 -6.18 -17.64 -10.27
N LEU A 137 -5.73 -17.85 -9.03
CA LEU A 137 -4.43 -17.37 -8.56
C LEU A 137 -3.27 -18.01 -9.35
N ALA A 138 -3.36 -19.30 -9.68
CA ALA A 138 -2.35 -19.99 -10.48
C ALA A 138 -2.25 -19.38 -11.90
N SER A 139 -3.37 -19.00 -12.52
CA SER A 139 -3.36 -18.35 -13.83
C SER A 139 -2.66 -16.99 -13.80
N GLN A 140 -2.77 -16.24 -12.69
CA GLN A 140 -2.09 -14.95 -12.52
C GLN A 140 -0.57 -15.06 -12.46
N SER A 141 -0.03 -16.23 -12.09
CA SER A 141 1.42 -16.50 -12.07
C SER A 141 2.05 -16.39 -13.46
N ALA A 142 1.34 -16.82 -14.52
CA ALA A 142 1.82 -16.65 -15.90
C ALA A 142 1.79 -15.17 -16.35
N VAL A 143 0.71 -14.46 -16.01
CA VAL A 143 0.58 -13.02 -16.30
C VAL A 143 1.68 -12.25 -15.57
N PHE A 144 1.93 -12.53 -14.28
CA PHE A 144 3.02 -11.94 -13.51
C PHE A 144 4.37 -12.09 -14.23
N SER A 145 4.70 -13.33 -14.67
CA SER A 145 5.98 -13.58 -15.37
C SER A 145 6.10 -12.83 -16.68
N SER A 146 5.01 -12.63 -17.42
CA SER A 146 5.03 -11.88 -18.68
C SER A 146 5.21 -10.37 -18.45
N LEU A 147 4.75 -9.83 -17.33
CA LEU A 147 4.87 -8.40 -16.99
C LEU A 147 6.23 -8.05 -16.38
N LEU A 148 6.86 -9.00 -15.71
CA LEU A 148 8.07 -8.77 -14.92
C LEU A 148 9.24 -8.11 -15.69
N PRO A 149 9.54 -8.42 -16.98
CA PRO A 149 10.64 -7.80 -17.72
C PRO A 149 10.51 -6.28 -17.85
N ASP A 150 9.30 -5.75 -17.98
CA ASP A 150 9.01 -4.34 -18.29
C ASP A 150 9.03 -3.41 -17.07
N HIS A 151 9.27 -3.98 -15.86
CA HIS A 151 9.22 -3.24 -14.61
C HIS A 151 10.56 -3.28 -13.88
N GLN A 152 10.95 -2.16 -13.25
CA GLN A 152 12.15 -2.05 -12.42
C GLN A 152 11.90 -2.52 -10.99
N ALA A 153 10.68 -2.32 -10.47
CA ALA A 153 10.28 -2.74 -9.13
C ALA A 153 8.97 -3.53 -9.15
N VAL A 154 8.85 -4.46 -8.21
CA VAL A 154 7.61 -5.18 -7.90
C VAL A 154 7.19 -4.81 -6.49
N LEU A 155 5.94 -4.44 -6.31
CA LEU A 155 5.36 -4.12 -5.02
C LEU A 155 4.20 -5.07 -4.74
N PHE A 156 4.32 -5.87 -3.68
CA PHE A 156 3.25 -6.73 -3.18
C PHE A 156 2.51 -6.03 -2.05
N SER A 157 1.22 -5.76 -2.27
CA SER A 157 0.33 -5.10 -1.31
C SER A 157 -0.63 -6.14 -0.72
N ASP A 158 -0.27 -6.66 0.46
CA ASP A 158 -1.00 -7.74 1.14
C ASP A 158 -2.00 -7.18 2.15
N TYR A 159 -3.28 -7.44 1.95
CA TYR A 159 -4.35 -7.11 2.88
C TYR A 159 -4.98 -8.35 3.52
N GLY A 160 -4.38 -9.53 3.28
CA GLY A 160 -4.87 -10.79 3.84
C GLY A 160 -6.18 -11.27 3.23
N LYS A 161 -6.48 -10.85 1.98
CA LYS A 161 -7.70 -11.28 1.27
C LYS A 161 -7.48 -12.50 0.38
N GLY A 162 -6.25 -13.03 0.37
CA GLY A 162 -5.90 -14.28 -0.31
C GLY A 162 -5.35 -14.11 -1.72
N GLY A 163 -5.38 -12.92 -2.30
CA GLY A 163 -4.83 -12.66 -3.64
C GLY A 163 -3.34 -12.94 -3.77
N LEU A 164 -2.62 -12.96 -2.66
CA LEU A 164 -1.18 -13.22 -2.60
C LEU A 164 -0.80 -14.61 -2.04
N ALA A 165 -1.65 -15.64 -2.23
CA ALA A 165 -1.34 -17.00 -1.75
C ALA A 165 -0.01 -17.54 -2.32
N HIS A 166 0.34 -17.18 -3.55
CA HIS A 166 1.58 -17.61 -4.24
C HIS A 166 2.71 -16.58 -4.19
N VAL A 167 2.70 -15.64 -3.24
CA VAL A 167 3.66 -14.54 -3.16
C VAL A 167 5.11 -15.00 -3.06
N ALA A 168 5.40 -16.11 -2.36
CA ALA A 168 6.74 -16.64 -2.22
C ALA A 168 7.39 -17.04 -3.56
N ASP A 169 6.63 -17.69 -4.45
CA ASP A 169 7.07 -18.03 -5.80
C ASP A 169 7.26 -16.78 -6.67
N MET A 170 6.35 -15.81 -6.57
CA MET A 170 6.48 -14.53 -7.28
C MET A 170 7.70 -13.73 -6.82
N ILE A 171 8.01 -13.71 -5.52
CA ILE A 171 9.21 -13.09 -4.96
C ILE A 171 10.48 -13.76 -5.53
N ALA A 172 10.52 -15.10 -5.56
CA ALA A 172 11.66 -15.83 -6.11
C ALA A 172 11.93 -15.44 -7.57
N ARG A 173 10.89 -15.44 -8.42
CA ARG A 173 11.01 -15.03 -9.83
C ARG A 173 11.44 -13.57 -9.99
N ALA A 174 10.90 -12.66 -9.17
CA ALA A 174 11.29 -11.27 -9.20
C ALA A 174 12.75 -11.07 -8.76
N ARG A 175 13.22 -11.82 -7.76
CA ARG A 175 14.62 -11.82 -7.30
C ARG A 175 15.55 -12.35 -8.38
N ASP A 176 15.21 -13.46 -9.03
CA ASP A 176 15.99 -14.04 -10.13
C ASP A 176 16.08 -13.09 -11.33
N ALA A 177 15.05 -12.28 -11.55
CA ALA A 177 15.02 -11.23 -12.57
C ALA A 177 15.72 -9.92 -12.13
N GLY A 178 16.33 -9.87 -10.95
CA GLY A 178 17.07 -8.71 -10.43
C GLY A 178 16.20 -7.49 -10.12
N LYS A 179 14.91 -7.69 -9.80
CA LYS A 179 13.98 -6.59 -9.51
C LYS A 179 14.06 -6.15 -8.05
N GLN A 180 13.77 -4.87 -7.81
CA GLN A 180 13.50 -4.36 -6.46
C GLN A 180 12.15 -4.90 -5.99
N ILE A 181 12.07 -5.49 -4.79
CA ILE A 181 10.88 -6.18 -4.29
C ILE A 181 10.47 -5.54 -2.96
N LEU A 182 9.32 -4.86 -2.98
CA LEU A 182 8.77 -4.23 -1.79
C LEU A 182 7.50 -4.97 -1.35
N ILE A 183 7.33 -5.13 -0.06
CA ILE A 183 6.17 -5.80 0.53
C ILE A 183 5.51 -4.89 1.54
N ASP A 184 4.21 -4.60 1.36
CA ASP A 184 3.33 -4.16 2.43
C ASP A 184 2.75 -5.42 3.09
N PRO A 185 3.26 -5.82 4.27
CA PRO A 185 3.00 -7.16 4.78
C PRO A 185 1.70 -7.23 5.58
N LYS A 186 1.10 -8.44 5.64
CA LYS A 186 -0.04 -8.73 6.52
C LYS A 186 0.11 -10.08 7.23
N GLY A 187 -0.51 -10.15 8.42
CA GLY A 187 -0.49 -11.36 9.25
C GLY A 187 0.69 -11.44 10.21
N SER A 188 0.81 -12.58 10.89
CA SER A 188 1.83 -12.83 11.92
C SER A 188 3.00 -13.70 11.44
N ASP A 189 2.95 -14.18 10.19
CA ASP A 189 4.02 -14.98 9.58
C ASP A 189 4.58 -14.29 8.34
N PHE A 190 5.76 -13.69 8.49
CA PHE A 190 6.49 -13.04 7.41
C PHE A 190 7.42 -13.99 6.64
N SER A 191 7.46 -15.29 6.97
CA SER A 191 8.30 -16.27 6.26
C SER A 191 7.98 -16.37 4.78
N ARG A 192 6.73 -16.10 4.39
CA ARG A 192 6.25 -16.04 3.01
C ARG A 192 6.88 -14.91 2.17
N TYR A 193 7.44 -13.89 2.82
CA TYR A 193 8.09 -12.73 2.18
C TYR A 193 9.62 -12.85 2.14
N ARG A 194 10.15 -14.04 2.40
CA ARG A 194 11.60 -14.34 2.35
C ARG A 194 12.21 -13.91 1.01
N ASN A 195 13.41 -13.32 1.08
CA ASN A 195 14.19 -12.80 -0.04
C ASN A 195 13.57 -11.59 -0.76
N ALA A 196 12.58 -10.92 -0.19
CA ALA A 196 12.18 -9.60 -0.66
C ALA A 196 13.30 -8.57 -0.41
N SER A 197 13.29 -7.44 -1.11
CA SER A 197 14.24 -6.36 -0.81
C SER A 197 13.84 -5.64 0.48
N VAL A 198 12.58 -5.22 0.61
CA VAL A 198 12.09 -4.44 1.74
C VAL A 198 10.70 -4.91 2.16
N ILE A 199 10.47 -5.00 3.45
CA ILE A 199 9.13 -5.09 4.04
C ILE A 199 8.82 -3.82 4.82
N THR A 200 7.55 -3.37 4.82
CA THR A 200 7.14 -2.09 5.44
C THR A 200 6.07 -2.26 6.54
N PRO A 201 6.33 -3.06 7.59
CA PRO A 201 5.35 -3.25 8.65
C PRO A 201 5.13 -1.96 9.45
N ASN A 202 3.93 -1.81 10.00
CA ASN A 202 3.69 -0.89 11.10
C ASN A 202 4.06 -1.54 12.45
N ARG A 203 3.96 -0.76 13.55
CA ARG A 203 4.30 -1.24 14.90
C ARG A 203 3.47 -2.45 15.34
N VAL A 204 2.19 -2.48 14.97
CA VAL A 204 1.30 -3.58 15.38
C VAL A 204 1.67 -4.85 14.63
N GLU A 205 1.86 -4.77 13.34
CA GLU A 205 2.26 -5.90 12.48
C GLU A 205 3.64 -6.42 12.89
N LEU A 206 4.59 -5.54 13.12
CA LEU A 206 5.93 -5.95 13.55
C LEU A 206 5.90 -6.68 14.90
N ARG A 207 5.10 -6.18 15.89
CA ARG A 207 4.94 -6.85 17.19
C ARG A 207 4.35 -8.26 17.10
N GLN A 208 3.48 -8.51 16.14
CA GLN A 208 2.92 -9.84 15.92
C GLN A 208 3.98 -10.86 15.49
N VAL A 209 5.08 -10.39 14.88
CA VAL A 209 6.13 -11.25 14.31
C VAL A 209 7.33 -11.39 15.27
N ILE A 210 7.84 -10.28 15.80
CA ILE A 210 9.05 -10.28 16.64
C ILE A 210 8.77 -10.15 18.14
N GLY A 211 7.49 -10.06 18.53
CA GLY A 211 7.09 -9.79 19.91
C GLY A 211 7.30 -8.33 20.32
N SER A 212 7.05 -8.05 21.60
CA SER A 212 7.31 -6.72 22.17
C SER A 212 8.81 -6.46 22.30
N TRP A 213 9.19 -5.19 22.29
CA TRP A 213 10.57 -4.75 22.55
C TRP A 213 10.63 -3.81 23.75
N LEU A 214 11.79 -3.83 24.45
CA LEU A 214 12.00 -3.08 25.70
C LEU A 214 12.37 -1.63 25.41
N ASP A 215 13.27 -1.42 24.47
CA ASP A 215 13.84 -0.13 24.07
C ASP A 215 14.27 -0.15 22.60
N GLU A 216 14.83 0.96 22.12
CA GLU A 216 15.29 1.09 20.71
C GLU A 216 16.43 0.12 20.38
N SER A 217 17.27 -0.24 21.32
CA SER A 217 18.36 -1.20 21.10
C SER A 217 17.82 -2.62 20.90
N ASP A 218 16.83 -3.03 21.72
CA ASP A 218 16.15 -4.32 21.56
C ASP A 218 15.35 -4.36 20.23
N LEU A 219 14.67 -3.26 19.88
CA LEU A 219 14.01 -3.14 18.59
C LEU A 219 14.98 -3.32 17.42
N GLN A 220 16.11 -2.62 17.47
CA GLN A 220 17.15 -2.73 16.44
C GLN A 220 17.68 -4.16 16.32
N ALA A 221 18.00 -4.82 17.44
CA ALA A 221 18.50 -6.20 17.45
C ALA A 221 17.47 -7.17 16.84
N LYS A 222 16.21 -7.04 17.22
CA LYS A 222 15.12 -7.89 16.69
C LYS A 222 14.85 -7.64 15.21
N CYS A 223 14.84 -6.38 14.74
CA CYS A 223 14.69 -6.05 13.34
C CYS A 223 15.85 -6.57 12.49
N GLN A 224 17.10 -6.47 12.98
CA GLN A 224 18.27 -7.03 12.29
C GLN A 224 18.20 -8.56 12.22
N SER A 225 17.77 -9.22 13.31
CA SER A 225 17.55 -10.66 13.33
C SER A 225 16.49 -11.08 12.30
N LEU A 226 15.33 -10.41 12.27
CA LEU A 226 14.27 -10.66 11.30
C LEU A 226 14.78 -10.46 9.86
N ARG A 227 15.49 -9.35 9.60
CA ARG A 227 16.08 -9.03 8.29
C ARG A 227 16.99 -10.16 7.80
N GLN A 228 17.88 -10.64 8.65
CA GLN A 228 18.81 -11.72 8.33
C GLN A 228 18.11 -13.07 8.13
N GLN A 229 17.16 -13.43 9.02
CA GLN A 229 16.39 -14.66 8.93
C GLN A 229 15.56 -14.77 7.65
N LEU A 230 15.04 -13.65 7.18
CA LEU A 230 14.23 -13.59 5.96
C LEU A 230 15.06 -13.28 4.70
N GLY A 231 16.34 -12.97 4.82
CA GLY A 231 17.19 -12.61 3.67
C GLY A 231 16.78 -11.30 3.01
N LEU A 232 16.32 -10.31 3.82
CA LEU A 232 15.89 -8.99 3.33
C LEU A 232 17.08 -8.04 3.21
N ASP A 233 16.99 -7.08 2.28
CA ASP A 233 17.93 -5.97 2.22
C ASP A 233 17.63 -4.98 3.37
N ALA A 234 16.34 -4.75 3.69
CA ALA A 234 15.95 -3.88 4.82
C ALA A 234 14.55 -4.21 5.40
N VAL A 235 14.31 -3.74 6.63
CA VAL A 235 12.99 -3.58 7.25
C VAL A 235 12.72 -2.09 7.44
N LEU A 236 11.64 -1.58 6.89
CA LEU A 236 11.19 -0.20 7.05
C LEU A 236 9.99 -0.17 8.01
N LEU A 237 10.22 0.18 9.27
CA LEU A 237 9.17 0.30 10.27
C LEU A 237 8.49 1.67 10.17
N THR A 238 7.17 1.69 9.90
CA THR A 238 6.36 2.90 10.02
C THR A 238 5.91 3.08 11.46
N ARG A 239 6.09 4.31 12.01
CA ARG A 239 5.94 4.61 13.43
C ARG A 239 4.90 5.71 13.73
N SER A 240 3.96 5.91 12.80
CA SER A 240 2.91 6.94 12.90
C SER A 240 3.51 8.33 13.13
N GLU A 241 3.14 9.00 14.22
CA GLU A 241 3.61 10.33 14.61
C GLU A 241 5.11 10.44 14.86
N GLU A 242 5.81 9.33 15.07
CA GLU A 242 7.27 9.32 15.25
C GLU A 242 8.01 9.26 13.91
N GLY A 243 7.32 9.06 12.78
CA GLY A 243 7.96 8.95 11.47
C GLY A 243 8.31 7.51 11.09
N MET A 244 9.53 7.25 10.65
CA MET A 244 9.95 5.94 10.12
C MET A 244 11.37 5.57 10.51
N THR A 245 11.61 4.27 10.65
CA THR A 245 12.96 3.73 10.90
C THR A 245 13.28 2.63 9.90
N LEU A 246 14.35 2.82 9.14
CA LEU A 246 14.94 1.83 8.25
C LEU A 246 16.02 1.04 9.02
N PHE A 247 15.95 -0.29 8.94
CA PHE A 247 16.96 -1.22 9.46
C PHE A 247 17.56 -1.97 8.28
N ASP A 248 18.79 -1.68 7.92
CA ASP A 248 19.53 -2.28 6.80
C ASP A 248 20.90 -2.80 7.23
N ALA A 249 21.77 -3.15 6.27
CA ALA A 249 23.11 -3.67 6.56
C ALA A 249 24.05 -2.62 7.21
N GLU A 250 23.77 -1.32 7.02
CA GLU A 250 24.55 -0.22 7.61
C GLU A 250 24.08 0.16 9.02
N GLY A 251 23.01 -0.48 9.53
CA GLY A 251 22.44 -0.25 10.85
C GLY A 251 21.02 0.32 10.79
N GLN A 252 20.73 1.33 11.61
CA GLN A 252 19.41 2.00 11.58
C GLN A 252 19.54 3.44 11.09
N LEU A 253 18.50 3.89 10.38
CA LEU A 253 18.29 5.29 10.00
C LEU A 253 16.87 5.69 10.36
N HIS A 254 16.72 6.66 11.28
CA HIS A 254 15.43 7.18 11.68
C HIS A 254 15.17 8.54 11.04
N VAL A 255 13.94 8.76 10.59
CA VAL A 255 13.46 10.04 10.06
C VAL A 255 12.17 10.41 10.79
N ASN A 256 12.20 11.56 11.48
CA ASN A 256 11.02 12.08 12.19
C ASN A 256 9.90 12.47 11.23
N THR A 257 8.65 12.37 11.69
CA THR A 257 7.50 12.79 10.87
C THR A 257 7.59 14.26 10.48
N GLN A 258 7.10 14.57 9.27
CA GLN A 258 6.94 15.94 8.77
C GLN A 258 5.46 16.36 8.71
N ALA A 259 4.55 15.52 9.23
CA ALA A 259 3.12 15.87 9.29
C ALA A 259 2.90 17.10 10.19
N ARG A 260 2.16 18.09 9.67
CA ARG A 260 1.79 19.31 10.43
C ARG A 260 0.40 19.19 11.04
N GLU A 261 -0.54 18.65 10.29
CA GLU A 261 -1.94 18.42 10.68
C GLU A 261 -2.35 17.04 10.18
N VAL A 262 -3.08 16.29 10.99
CA VAL A 262 -3.57 14.95 10.65
C VAL A 262 -5.08 15.00 10.57
N PHE A 263 -5.62 14.83 9.36
CA PHE A 263 -7.06 14.71 9.11
C PHE A 263 -7.50 13.26 8.98
N ASP A 264 -6.76 12.47 8.20
CA ASP A 264 -7.10 11.08 7.94
C ASP A 264 -5.82 10.28 7.66
N VAL A 265 -5.64 9.15 8.33
CA VAL A 265 -4.48 8.27 8.14
C VAL A 265 -4.73 7.17 7.12
N THR A 266 -5.92 7.13 6.52
CA THR A 266 -6.30 6.11 5.54
C THR A 266 -5.41 6.18 4.30
N GLY A 267 -4.76 5.08 3.95
CA GLY A 267 -3.87 5.01 2.77
C GLY A 267 -2.48 5.63 2.97
N ALA A 268 -2.13 6.07 4.19
CA ALA A 268 -0.79 6.62 4.45
C ALA A 268 0.32 5.57 4.20
N GLY A 269 0.12 4.32 4.62
CA GLY A 269 1.02 3.19 4.33
C GLY A 269 1.17 2.97 2.83
N ASP A 270 0.04 2.96 2.09
CA ASP A 270 0.03 2.82 0.62
C ASP A 270 0.88 3.91 -0.06
N THR A 271 0.72 5.17 0.38
CA THR A 271 1.48 6.31 -0.16
C THR A 271 2.97 6.16 0.14
N VAL A 272 3.34 5.74 1.35
CA VAL A 272 4.74 5.52 1.73
C VAL A 272 5.38 4.44 0.87
N ILE A 273 4.77 3.26 0.78
CA ILE A 273 5.37 2.15 0.04
C ILE A 273 5.38 2.41 -1.47
N ALA A 274 4.33 3.05 -2.02
CA ALA A 274 4.29 3.45 -3.42
C ALA A 274 5.39 4.46 -3.75
N THR A 275 5.64 5.45 -2.86
CA THR A 275 6.73 6.41 -3.02
C THR A 275 8.08 5.72 -2.96
N MET A 276 8.31 4.84 -1.98
CA MET A 276 9.53 4.03 -1.90
C MET A 276 9.77 3.25 -3.19
N ALA A 277 8.76 2.50 -3.66
CA ALA A 277 8.86 1.68 -4.87
C ALA A 277 9.17 2.52 -6.11
N THR A 278 8.52 3.67 -6.25
CA THR A 278 8.73 4.61 -7.36
C THR A 278 10.16 5.16 -7.38
N LEU A 279 10.66 5.58 -6.22
CA LEU A 279 12.01 6.14 -6.09
C LEU A 279 13.10 5.08 -6.31
N LEU A 280 12.92 3.86 -5.79
CA LEU A 280 13.83 2.75 -6.05
C LEU A 280 13.82 2.33 -7.52
N ALA A 281 12.65 2.28 -8.16
CA ALA A 281 12.53 2.03 -9.61
C ALA A 281 13.22 3.12 -10.45
N ALA A 282 13.28 4.35 -9.94
CA ALA A 282 14.00 5.46 -10.55
C ALA A 282 15.51 5.49 -10.24
N GLY A 283 16.03 4.51 -9.47
CA GLY A 283 17.45 4.32 -9.20
C GLY A 283 17.99 4.92 -7.90
N LEU A 284 17.12 5.43 -7.00
CA LEU A 284 17.57 5.88 -5.69
C LEU A 284 17.85 4.67 -4.78
N SER A 285 18.77 4.84 -3.82
CA SER A 285 18.95 3.87 -2.73
C SER A 285 17.83 3.99 -1.69
N LEU A 286 17.69 2.95 -0.85
CA LEU A 286 16.73 2.94 0.26
C LEU A 286 16.86 4.15 1.19
N ARG A 287 18.11 4.48 1.56
CA ARG A 287 18.42 5.61 2.45
C ARG A 287 18.12 6.96 1.82
N GLN A 288 18.26 7.08 0.51
CA GLN A 288 17.90 8.28 -0.24
C GLN A 288 16.38 8.42 -0.39
N ALA A 289 15.67 7.32 -0.62
CA ALA A 289 14.21 7.32 -0.78
C ALA A 289 13.46 7.56 0.54
N LEU A 290 14.02 7.14 1.69
CA LEU A 290 13.36 7.19 2.99
C LEU A 290 12.84 8.59 3.40
N PRO A 291 13.62 9.68 3.34
CA PRO A 291 13.12 11.01 3.71
C PRO A 291 11.96 11.48 2.82
N LEU A 292 12.00 11.15 1.53
CA LEU A 292 10.94 11.50 0.57
C LEU A 292 9.66 10.69 0.81
N ALA A 293 9.78 9.39 1.09
CA ALA A 293 8.63 8.56 1.45
C ALA A 293 7.99 9.01 2.77
N ASN A 294 8.80 9.41 3.76
CA ASN A 294 8.31 9.97 5.02
C ASN A 294 7.59 11.32 4.79
N ARG A 295 8.13 12.19 3.92
CA ARG A 295 7.47 13.43 3.51
C ARG A 295 6.13 13.15 2.82
N ALA A 296 6.08 12.19 1.89
CA ALA A 296 4.84 11.79 1.21
C ALA A 296 3.78 11.32 2.22
N GLY A 297 4.16 10.46 3.17
CA GLY A 297 3.29 10.05 4.28
C GLY A 297 2.77 11.23 5.09
N GLY A 298 3.63 12.19 5.42
CA GLY A 298 3.26 13.42 6.12
C GLY A 298 2.30 14.33 5.34
N LEU A 299 2.44 14.40 4.01
CA LEU A 299 1.56 15.19 3.14
C LEU A 299 0.17 14.54 3.00
N VAL A 300 0.12 13.21 2.85
CA VAL A 300 -1.15 12.54 2.59
C VAL A 300 -2.06 12.50 3.80
N VAL A 301 -1.54 12.42 5.03
CA VAL A 301 -2.39 12.43 6.25
C VAL A 301 -3.07 13.78 6.50
N GLY A 302 -2.65 14.85 5.82
CA GLY A 302 -3.33 16.14 5.77
C GLY A 302 -4.49 16.21 4.78
N LYS A 303 -4.77 15.11 4.05
CA LYS A 303 -5.86 15.01 3.06
C LYS A 303 -6.94 14.05 3.55
N PHE A 304 -8.16 14.17 3.02
CA PHE A 304 -9.28 13.30 3.43
C PHE A 304 -9.38 12.04 2.57
N GLY A 305 -9.51 10.88 3.20
CA GLY A 305 -9.68 9.55 2.57
C GLY A 305 -8.40 9.05 1.89
N THR A 306 -8.56 8.06 1.00
CA THR A 306 -7.46 7.56 0.17
C THR A 306 -7.05 8.61 -0.85
N ALA A 307 -6.11 9.49 -0.48
CA ALA A 307 -5.54 10.53 -1.33
C ALA A 307 -4.15 10.12 -1.83
N ALA A 308 -3.64 10.83 -2.84
CA ALA A 308 -2.29 10.64 -3.36
C ALA A 308 -1.49 11.93 -3.28
N VAL A 309 -0.16 11.80 -3.40
CA VAL A 309 0.80 12.90 -3.42
C VAL A 309 1.32 13.07 -4.84
N THR A 310 1.26 14.30 -5.36
CA THR A 310 1.82 14.60 -6.69
C THR A 310 3.32 14.86 -6.63
N TYR A 311 3.96 14.84 -7.80
CA TYR A 311 5.36 15.22 -7.92
C TYR A 311 5.61 16.62 -7.34
N GLU A 312 4.73 17.59 -7.68
CA GLU A 312 4.86 18.97 -7.24
C GLU A 312 4.79 19.10 -5.72
N GLU A 313 3.86 18.40 -5.09
CA GLU A 313 3.72 18.41 -3.62
C GLU A 313 4.92 17.78 -2.94
N LEU A 314 5.47 16.70 -3.53
CA LEU A 314 6.60 15.98 -2.93
C LEU A 314 7.91 16.79 -3.03
N PHE A 315 8.11 17.52 -4.12
CA PHE A 315 9.38 18.22 -4.41
C PHE A 315 9.29 19.75 -4.33
N ALA A 316 8.14 20.30 -3.82
CA ALA A 316 7.93 21.73 -3.60
C ALA A 316 8.84 22.34 -2.52
#